data_fabd0dd354d00b9f1e6c89935c1b0f7a
#
_entry.id   fabd0dd354d00b9f1e6c89935c1b0f7a
#
_cell.length_a   1.000
_cell.length_b   1.000
_cell.length_c   1.000
_cell.angle_alpha   90.00
_cell.angle_beta   90.00
_cell.angle_gamma   90.00
#
_symmetry.space_group_name_H-M   'P 1'
#
loop_
_entity.id
_entity.type
_entity.pdbx_description
1 polymer ?
#
loop_
_entity_poly.entity_id
_entity_poly.type
_entity_poly.pdbx_seq_one_letter_code
_entity_poly.pdbx_strand_id
1 'polypeptide(L)'
;YLEQYARTWGQPQQRMMLSSLNSTSGLENIQTNANPTSYPQLSDDGKVLAYINDGDSSSIYDSRAHFSTLNDGVYSPSSQIADPTGFSGYGDTSVSLSGTGSFAAAAWVRMGTDLPGKNAGDPVTLEEQNLLMNSTEIVASVYDGSTWTSTRLTKDGTPDLAPATAVGGDGEAIVFWRSVYTPDPVSTSGSNNLLNFMTRDCIMYSCYDSTKGTWSEAKMLYNGATGSVKALQAAMLPDGTAMAVYSLDRSGTGNTSDYEIAYCTVAADGTPGTAMLATCDSNLDENPQVVAANFGGGDDRFVIGWHSVRDGSSDIQLLAVDGGGTMSNSFPGSLSALTSSGSAVVGGDFRFASLSGDHRSRNDLTIVWNETVNNANGAVDHGILKAAKLRYDTNTYTLSAPLELAELPDRTLADHFDAYVSGDNQVQAAIQATFYDDEDPQVI
;
A
#
# COMPACT_ATOMS: atom_id res chain seq x y z
N TYR A 1 -9.67 8.19 10.67
CA TYR A 1 -10.89 8.20 11.52
C TYR A 1 -11.44 9.60 11.75
N LEU A 2 -10.61 10.60 11.94
CA LEU A 2 -11.02 12.01 12.03
C LEU A 2 -11.47 12.58 10.68
N GLU A 3 -10.91 12.11 9.58
CA GLU A 3 -11.27 12.55 8.23
C GLU A 3 -12.63 12.02 7.75
N GLN A 4 -13.09 10.88 8.25
CA GLN A 4 -14.46 10.41 7.97
C GLN A 4 -15.56 11.30 8.57
N TYR A 5 -15.26 12.08 9.60
CA TYR A 5 -16.22 13.01 10.21
C TYR A 5 -16.52 14.26 9.36
N ALA A 6 -15.66 14.59 8.42
CA ALA A 6 -15.84 15.80 7.59
C ALA A 6 -16.86 15.62 6.45
N ARG A 7 -17.42 14.44 6.24
CA ARG A 7 -18.22 14.08 5.04
C ARG A 7 -19.66 14.57 4.97
N THR A 8 -20.16 15.30 5.93
CA THR A 8 -21.61 15.57 5.99
C THR A 8 -22.08 16.84 5.26
N TRP A 9 -21.19 17.69 4.75
CA TRP A 9 -21.58 18.95 4.11
C TRP A 9 -20.60 19.36 3.01
N GLY A 10 -20.98 19.17 1.74
CA GLY A 10 -20.27 19.77 0.60
C GLY A 10 -18.91 19.16 0.26
N GLN A 11 -18.73 17.85 0.45
CA GLN A 11 -17.44 17.18 0.23
C GLN A 11 -17.03 17.15 -1.23
N PRO A 12 -15.72 17.33 -1.53
CA PRO A 12 -15.20 17.11 -2.87
C PRO A 12 -15.48 15.67 -3.32
N GLN A 13 -15.91 15.51 -4.56
CA GLN A 13 -16.13 14.17 -5.13
C GLN A 13 -14.78 13.51 -5.36
N GLN A 14 -14.59 12.33 -4.80
CA GLN A 14 -13.41 11.52 -5.05
C GLN A 14 -13.64 10.58 -6.23
N ARG A 15 -12.63 10.46 -7.07
CA ARG A 15 -12.69 9.66 -8.28
C ARG A 15 -11.41 8.84 -8.43
N MET A 16 -11.57 7.65 -8.92
CA MET A 16 -10.44 6.84 -9.36
C MET A 16 -10.23 7.05 -10.86
N MET A 17 -9.02 7.38 -11.25
CA MET A 17 -8.67 7.76 -12.60
C MET A 17 -7.49 6.92 -13.08
N LEU A 18 -7.45 6.63 -14.36
CA LEU A 18 -6.32 5.97 -15.02
C LEU A 18 -5.58 6.97 -15.92
N SER A 19 -4.26 6.98 -15.85
CA SER A 19 -3.42 7.77 -16.74
C SER A 19 -2.45 6.87 -17.52
N SER A 20 -2.22 7.20 -18.77
CA SER A 20 -1.26 6.51 -19.65
C SER A 20 -0.35 7.52 -20.32
N LEU A 21 0.94 7.22 -20.40
CA LEU A 21 1.98 8.04 -21.03
C LEU A 21 1.72 8.49 -22.46
N ASN A 22 0.90 7.78 -23.22
CA ASN A 22 0.68 8.06 -24.64
C ASN A 22 -0.56 8.91 -24.91
N SER A 23 -1.24 9.37 -23.89
CA SER A 23 -2.48 10.11 -24.05
C SER A 23 -2.42 11.43 -23.28
N THR A 24 -2.27 12.52 -24.00
CA THR A 24 -2.43 13.87 -23.44
C THR A 24 -3.88 14.21 -23.06
N SER A 25 -4.81 13.31 -23.36
CA SER A 25 -6.23 13.39 -22.97
C SER A 25 -6.66 12.25 -22.05
N GLY A 26 -5.72 11.53 -21.44
CA GLY A 26 -5.81 10.17 -21.01
C GLY A 26 -6.24 9.90 -19.57
N LEU A 27 -6.96 10.83 -18.94
CA LEU A 27 -7.59 10.52 -17.65
C LEU A 27 -8.98 9.94 -17.90
N GLU A 28 -9.16 8.65 -17.58
CA GLU A 28 -10.44 7.97 -17.63
C GLU A 28 -10.99 7.77 -16.21
N ASN A 29 -12.24 8.16 -16.00
CA ASN A 29 -12.90 7.99 -14.73
C ASN A 29 -13.46 6.56 -14.60
N ILE A 30 -12.87 5.76 -13.72
CA ILE A 30 -13.28 4.37 -13.48
C ILE A 30 -14.34 4.28 -12.38
N GLN A 31 -14.18 5.04 -11.30
CA GLN A 31 -15.03 4.96 -10.11
C GLN A 31 -15.17 6.33 -9.46
N THR A 32 -16.40 6.69 -9.06
CA THR A 32 -16.70 7.98 -8.40
C THR A 32 -16.81 7.90 -6.88
N ASN A 33 -17.03 6.71 -6.30
CA ASN A 33 -17.22 6.50 -4.87
C ASN A 33 -16.06 5.73 -4.25
N ALA A 34 -14.82 6.01 -4.64
CA ALA A 34 -13.66 5.43 -4.01
C ALA A 34 -13.50 5.94 -2.57
N ASN A 35 -13.11 5.03 -1.66
CA ASN A 35 -12.85 5.40 -0.28
C ASN A 35 -11.56 6.24 -0.19
N PRO A 36 -11.59 7.42 0.45
CA PRO A 36 -10.45 8.33 0.51
C PRO A 36 -9.26 7.81 1.32
N THR A 37 -9.48 6.83 2.16
CA THR A 37 -8.44 6.30 3.06
C THR A 37 -7.78 5.02 2.55
N SER A 38 -8.11 4.60 1.32
CA SER A 38 -7.56 3.39 0.72
C SER A 38 -6.90 3.68 -0.61
N TYR A 39 -5.66 3.21 -0.76
CA TYR A 39 -4.93 3.32 -2.01
C TYR A 39 -5.54 2.41 -3.08
N PRO A 40 -5.69 2.87 -4.34
CA PRO A 40 -5.94 1.96 -5.44
C PRO A 40 -4.70 1.07 -5.65
N GLN A 41 -4.92 -0.18 -5.99
CA GLN A 41 -3.85 -1.16 -6.19
C GLN A 41 -3.98 -1.77 -7.57
N LEU A 42 -2.88 -1.77 -8.32
CA LEU A 42 -2.78 -2.44 -9.62
C LEU A 42 -2.04 -3.77 -9.49
N SER A 43 -2.50 -4.77 -10.22
CA SER A 43 -1.69 -5.98 -10.43
C SER A 43 -0.41 -5.64 -11.22
N ASP A 44 0.61 -6.51 -11.12
CA ASP A 44 1.92 -6.30 -11.74
C ASP A 44 1.86 -6.11 -13.26
N ASP A 45 0.84 -6.65 -13.91
CA ASP A 45 0.57 -6.49 -15.34
C ASP A 45 -0.52 -5.46 -15.66
N GLY A 46 -1.03 -4.76 -14.66
CA GLY A 46 -2.09 -3.76 -14.77
C GLY A 46 -3.45 -4.29 -15.19
N LYS A 47 -3.65 -5.62 -15.23
CA LYS A 47 -4.92 -6.19 -15.69
C LYS A 47 -6.00 -6.26 -14.63
N VAL A 48 -5.63 -6.16 -13.37
CA VAL A 48 -6.55 -6.10 -12.23
C VAL A 48 -6.29 -4.83 -11.45
N LEU A 49 -7.35 -4.09 -11.18
CA LEU A 49 -7.36 -2.95 -10.29
C LEU A 49 -8.24 -3.28 -9.09
N ALA A 50 -7.73 -3.18 -7.88
CA ALA A 50 -8.50 -3.34 -6.64
C ALA A 50 -8.56 -2.03 -5.86
N TYR A 51 -9.68 -1.79 -5.21
CA TYR A 51 -9.92 -0.57 -4.42
C TYR A 51 -11.08 -0.78 -3.45
N ILE A 52 -11.21 0.12 -2.47
CA ILE A 52 -12.36 0.15 -1.60
C ILE A 52 -13.42 1.08 -2.19
N ASN A 53 -14.61 0.54 -2.42
CA ASN A 53 -15.78 1.31 -2.81
C ASN A 53 -16.56 1.69 -1.54
N ASP A 54 -16.90 2.96 -1.41
CA ASP A 54 -17.54 3.54 -0.22
C ASP A 54 -19.06 3.36 -0.21
N GLY A 55 -19.59 2.54 -1.10
CA GLY A 55 -21.03 2.28 -1.21
C GLY A 55 -21.83 3.53 -1.57
N ASP A 56 -22.97 3.72 -0.93
CA ASP A 56 -23.83 4.90 -1.12
C ASP A 56 -23.50 6.05 -0.15
N SER A 57 -22.42 5.91 0.62
CA SER A 57 -21.95 6.88 1.62
C SER A 57 -22.90 7.20 2.77
N SER A 58 -24.02 6.52 2.88
CA SER A 58 -24.97 6.72 3.98
C SER A 58 -24.49 6.06 5.28
N SER A 59 -23.57 5.10 5.19
CA SER A 59 -23.04 4.34 6.32
C SER A 59 -21.54 4.10 6.18
N ILE A 60 -20.81 4.15 7.29
CA ILE A 60 -19.40 3.73 7.34
C ILE A 60 -19.25 2.20 7.21
N TYR A 61 -20.33 1.45 7.24
CA TYR A 61 -20.35 -0.01 7.24
C TYR A 61 -20.67 -0.62 5.88
N ASP A 62 -20.88 0.18 4.84
CA ASP A 62 -21.21 -0.30 3.50
C ASP A 62 -20.05 -0.30 2.52
N SER A 63 -18.87 0.18 2.94
CA SER A 63 -17.64 0.08 2.14
C SER A 63 -17.25 -1.38 1.88
N ARG A 64 -16.84 -1.67 0.63
CA ARG A 64 -16.46 -3.03 0.20
C ARG A 64 -15.24 -3.00 -0.70
N ALA A 65 -14.45 -4.08 -0.61
CA ALA A 65 -13.38 -4.33 -1.56
C ALA A 65 -13.97 -4.68 -2.94
N HIS A 66 -13.58 -3.90 -3.93
CA HIS A 66 -14.01 -4.01 -5.31
C HIS A 66 -12.83 -4.21 -6.24
N PHE A 67 -13.11 -4.68 -7.44
CA PHE A 67 -12.13 -4.83 -8.50
C PHE A 67 -12.71 -4.46 -9.85
N SER A 68 -11.81 -4.17 -10.79
CA SER A 68 -12.08 -4.06 -12.23
C SER A 68 -10.97 -4.79 -12.99
N THR A 69 -11.29 -5.37 -14.12
CA THR A 69 -10.32 -6.06 -14.98
C THR A 69 -10.14 -5.34 -16.30
N LEU A 70 -8.90 -5.26 -16.78
CA LEU A 70 -8.57 -4.66 -18.06
C LEU A 70 -8.79 -5.67 -19.19
N ASN A 71 -9.72 -5.37 -20.11
CA ASN A 71 -10.02 -6.16 -21.30
C ASN A 71 -10.00 -5.23 -22.52
N ASP A 72 -9.19 -5.56 -23.52
CA ASP A 72 -9.07 -4.79 -24.77
C ASP A 72 -8.81 -3.29 -24.56
N GLY A 73 -8.02 -2.96 -23.53
CA GLY A 73 -7.65 -1.58 -23.21
C GLY A 73 -8.69 -0.79 -22.40
N VAL A 74 -9.77 -1.43 -21.96
CA VAL A 74 -10.83 -0.81 -21.15
C VAL A 74 -11.04 -1.60 -19.87
N TYR A 75 -11.12 -0.91 -18.73
CA TYR A 75 -11.46 -1.53 -17.46
C TYR A 75 -12.96 -1.87 -17.40
N SER A 76 -13.26 -3.06 -16.90
CA SER A 76 -14.64 -3.49 -16.66
C SER A 76 -15.33 -2.59 -15.63
N PRO A 77 -16.66 -2.54 -15.61
CA PRO A 77 -17.38 -1.96 -14.48
C PRO A 77 -16.96 -2.58 -13.15
N SER A 78 -17.03 -1.75 -12.10
CA SER A 78 -16.74 -2.15 -10.72
C SER A 78 -17.54 -3.38 -10.29
N SER A 79 -16.86 -4.35 -9.69
CA SER A 79 -17.48 -5.55 -9.11
C SER A 79 -16.93 -5.79 -7.71
N GLN A 80 -17.79 -6.17 -6.77
CA GLN A 80 -17.35 -6.53 -5.43
C GLN A 80 -16.54 -7.83 -5.45
N ILE A 81 -15.43 -7.88 -4.71
CA ILE A 81 -14.73 -9.13 -4.42
C ILE A 81 -15.61 -9.97 -3.49
N ALA A 82 -15.76 -11.26 -3.81
CA ALA A 82 -16.66 -12.14 -3.10
C ALA A 82 -16.37 -12.19 -1.59
N ASP A 83 -17.40 -12.22 -0.77
CA ASP A 83 -17.26 -12.38 0.67
C ASP A 83 -16.77 -13.78 1.05
N PRO A 84 -15.97 -13.92 2.12
CA PRO A 84 -15.62 -15.24 2.64
C PRO A 84 -16.85 -15.95 3.17
N THR A 85 -16.90 -17.28 2.99
CA THR A 85 -18.02 -18.10 3.44
C THR A 85 -18.27 -17.92 4.94
N GLY A 86 -19.48 -17.53 5.29
CA GLY A 86 -19.92 -17.35 6.69
C GLY A 86 -19.36 -16.11 7.40
N PHE A 87 -18.80 -15.16 6.63
CA PHE A 87 -18.32 -13.88 7.18
C PHE A 87 -18.62 -12.72 6.20
N SER A 88 -19.82 -12.19 6.24
CA SER A 88 -20.18 -11.00 5.46
C SER A 88 -19.58 -9.72 6.08
N GLY A 89 -19.48 -9.64 7.42
CA GLY A 89 -18.88 -8.51 8.12
C GLY A 89 -19.52 -7.16 7.80
N TYR A 90 -18.82 -6.11 8.19
CA TYR A 90 -19.20 -4.72 8.01
C TYR A 90 -17.99 -3.94 7.50
N GLY A 91 -18.13 -2.92 6.71
CA GLY A 91 -17.10 -2.01 6.25
C GLY A 91 -15.71 -2.57 5.95
N ASP A 92 -15.23 -2.40 4.74
CA ASP A 92 -13.88 -2.77 4.32
C ASP A 92 -12.97 -1.55 4.26
N THR A 93 -11.69 -1.74 4.58
CA THR A 93 -10.64 -0.71 4.45
C THR A 93 -9.31 -1.32 4.04
N SER A 94 -8.39 -0.49 3.55
CA SER A 94 -6.97 -0.87 3.38
C SER A 94 -6.75 -2.10 2.49
N VAL A 95 -7.20 -2.05 1.23
CA VAL A 95 -6.93 -3.13 0.29
C VAL A 95 -5.46 -3.14 -0.14
N SER A 96 -4.89 -4.34 -0.27
CA SER A 96 -3.60 -4.63 -0.90
C SER A 96 -3.80 -5.66 -1.99
N LEU A 97 -3.10 -5.53 -3.10
CA LEU A 97 -3.15 -6.43 -4.26
C LEU A 97 -1.74 -6.71 -4.77
N SER A 98 -1.49 -7.93 -5.19
CA SER A 98 -0.30 -8.34 -5.94
C SER A 98 -0.65 -9.45 -6.93
N GLY A 99 0.17 -9.63 -7.97
CA GLY A 99 0.02 -10.67 -8.96
C GLY A 99 -0.33 -10.16 -10.35
N THR A 100 -0.99 -10.98 -11.16
CA THR A 100 -1.31 -10.70 -12.57
C THR A 100 -2.78 -10.95 -12.88
N GLY A 101 -3.21 -10.62 -14.09
CA GLY A 101 -4.56 -10.93 -14.57
C GLY A 101 -4.88 -12.42 -14.68
N SER A 102 -3.87 -13.31 -14.57
CA SER A 102 -4.07 -14.76 -14.56
C SER A 102 -4.06 -15.38 -13.17
N PHE A 103 -3.33 -14.75 -12.23
CA PHE A 103 -3.30 -15.11 -10.83
C PHE A 103 -2.94 -13.89 -9.98
N ALA A 104 -3.81 -13.54 -9.06
CA ALA A 104 -3.58 -12.44 -8.13
C ALA A 104 -4.07 -12.79 -6.73
N ALA A 105 -3.51 -12.13 -5.72
CA ALA A 105 -4.02 -12.19 -4.37
C ALA A 105 -4.29 -10.77 -3.86
N ALA A 106 -5.42 -10.61 -3.20
CA ALA A 106 -5.81 -9.38 -2.53
C ALA A 106 -6.05 -9.64 -1.05
N ALA A 107 -5.79 -8.66 -0.21
CA ALA A 107 -6.16 -8.71 1.19
C ALA A 107 -6.67 -7.34 1.64
N TRP A 108 -7.58 -7.34 2.60
CA TRP A 108 -8.16 -6.12 3.16
C TRP A 108 -8.56 -6.31 4.61
N VAL A 109 -8.77 -5.19 5.29
CA VAL A 109 -9.32 -5.19 6.64
C VAL A 109 -10.84 -5.16 6.57
N ARG A 110 -11.51 -6.03 7.30
CA ARG A 110 -12.97 -6.05 7.44
C ARG A 110 -13.38 -5.96 8.90
N MET A 111 -14.32 -5.08 9.21
CA MET A 111 -14.92 -5.03 10.54
C MET A 111 -15.86 -6.22 10.73
N GLY A 112 -15.71 -6.94 11.84
CA GLY A 112 -16.54 -8.07 12.20
C GLY A 112 -17.84 -7.69 12.93
N THR A 113 -17.97 -6.44 13.38
CA THR A 113 -19.15 -5.92 14.07
C THR A 113 -19.51 -4.50 13.61
N ASP A 114 -20.73 -4.08 13.89
CA ASP A 114 -21.19 -2.70 13.73
C ASP A 114 -21.51 -2.05 15.11
N LEU A 115 -21.97 -0.81 15.06
CA LEU A 115 -22.54 -0.12 16.21
C LEU A 115 -24.04 0.13 15.96
N PRO A 116 -24.91 -0.79 16.41
CA PRO A 116 -26.35 -0.67 16.13
C PRO A 116 -26.94 0.65 16.62
N GLY A 117 -27.69 1.33 15.74
CA GLY A 117 -28.33 2.62 16.04
C GLY A 117 -27.41 3.83 15.94
N LYS A 118 -26.18 3.69 15.47
CA LYS A 118 -25.28 4.81 15.11
C LYS A 118 -25.32 5.05 13.61
N ASN A 119 -25.34 6.32 13.24
CA ASN A 119 -25.19 6.77 11.86
C ASN A 119 -23.81 7.37 11.63
N ALA A 120 -23.44 7.59 10.38
CA ALA A 120 -22.23 8.34 10.04
C ALA A 120 -22.29 9.73 10.71
N GLY A 121 -21.24 10.10 11.44
CA GLY A 121 -21.17 11.38 12.17
C GLY A 121 -21.67 11.34 13.62
N ASP A 122 -22.28 10.27 14.08
CA ASP A 122 -22.64 10.14 15.49
C ASP A 122 -21.38 9.98 16.36
N PRO A 123 -21.32 10.62 17.53
CA PRO A 123 -20.16 10.47 18.41
C PRO A 123 -20.00 9.03 18.89
N VAL A 124 -18.79 8.54 18.82
CA VAL A 124 -18.41 7.17 19.21
C VAL A 124 -17.66 7.21 20.55
N THR A 125 -18.11 6.48 21.53
CA THR A 125 -17.43 6.35 22.82
C THR A 125 -16.15 5.55 22.70
N LEU A 126 -15.24 5.67 23.68
CA LEU A 126 -14.00 4.87 23.71
C LEU A 126 -14.27 3.35 23.74
N GLU A 127 -15.33 2.93 24.42
CA GLU A 127 -15.75 1.53 24.48
C GLU A 127 -16.21 1.02 23.10
N GLU A 128 -17.02 1.83 22.39
CA GLU A 128 -17.46 1.53 21.01
C GLU A 128 -16.28 1.51 20.04
N GLN A 129 -15.33 2.45 20.17
CA GLN A 129 -14.11 2.44 19.36
C GLN A 129 -13.29 1.15 19.59
N ASN A 130 -13.10 0.75 20.84
CA ASN A 130 -12.42 -0.50 21.17
C ASN A 130 -13.16 -1.73 20.61
N LEU A 131 -14.49 -1.74 20.66
CA LEU A 131 -15.29 -2.81 20.09
C LEU A 131 -15.07 -2.94 18.58
N LEU A 132 -15.13 -1.82 17.84
CA LEU A 132 -14.87 -1.80 16.40
C LEU A 132 -13.45 -2.25 16.09
N MET A 133 -12.45 -1.68 16.78
CA MET A 133 -11.04 -2.01 16.57
C MET A 133 -10.76 -3.49 16.82
N ASN A 134 -11.26 -4.06 17.92
CA ASN A 134 -11.06 -5.47 18.25
C ASN A 134 -11.82 -6.41 17.30
N SER A 135 -12.68 -5.90 16.45
CA SER A 135 -13.41 -6.67 15.44
C SER A 135 -12.80 -6.58 14.03
N THR A 136 -11.70 -5.84 13.87
CA THR A 136 -11.02 -5.77 12.59
C THR A 136 -10.26 -7.06 12.30
N GLU A 137 -10.53 -7.63 11.15
CA GLU A 137 -10.03 -8.93 10.72
C GLU A 137 -9.42 -8.83 9.33
N ILE A 138 -8.46 -9.68 9.03
CA ILE A 138 -7.91 -9.80 7.69
C ILE A 138 -8.73 -10.79 6.88
N VAL A 139 -9.19 -10.33 5.74
CA VAL A 139 -9.73 -11.16 4.66
C VAL A 139 -8.72 -11.20 3.53
N ALA A 140 -8.40 -12.39 3.05
CA ALA A 140 -7.59 -12.58 1.85
C ALA A 140 -8.41 -13.27 0.77
N SER A 141 -8.14 -12.93 -0.48
CA SER A 141 -8.79 -13.52 -1.64
C SER A 141 -7.78 -13.84 -2.73
N VAL A 142 -8.00 -14.92 -3.44
CA VAL A 142 -7.19 -15.34 -4.58
C VAL A 142 -8.04 -15.26 -5.82
N TYR A 143 -7.50 -14.68 -6.88
CA TYR A 143 -8.06 -14.59 -8.22
C TYR A 143 -7.39 -15.62 -9.13
N ASP A 144 -8.17 -16.46 -9.78
CA ASP A 144 -7.68 -17.53 -10.66
C ASP A 144 -7.71 -17.15 -12.17
N GLY A 145 -7.82 -15.86 -12.46
CA GLY A 145 -8.03 -15.35 -13.82
C GLY A 145 -9.49 -15.17 -14.21
N SER A 146 -10.42 -15.64 -13.37
CA SER A 146 -11.87 -15.55 -13.64
C SER A 146 -12.70 -15.20 -12.41
N THR A 147 -12.38 -15.79 -11.26
CA THR A 147 -13.17 -15.67 -10.02
C THR A 147 -12.28 -15.39 -8.82
N TRP A 148 -12.86 -14.73 -7.83
CA TRP A 148 -12.24 -14.50 -6.53
C TRP A 148 -12.74 -15.51 -5.50
N THR A 149 -11.82 -16.12 -4.77
CA THR A 149 -12.12 -17.02 -3.65
C THR A 149 -11.57 -16.43 -2.37
N SER A 150 -12.45 -16.01 -1.46
CA SER A 150 -12.10 -15.29 -0.24
C SER A 150 -12.09 -16.19 1.00
N THR A 151 -11.16 -15.91 1.88
CA THR A 151 -10.97 -16.58 3.17
C THR A 151 -10.75 -15.53 4.27
N ARG A 152 -11.42 -15.69 5.40
CA ARG A 152 -11.12 -14.93 6.61
C ARG A 152 -9.88 -15.53 7.26
N LEU A 153 -8.78 -14.76 7.35
CA LEU A 153 -7.50 -15.24 7.91
C LEU A 153 -7.44 -15.16 9.43
N THR A 154 -8.09 -14.15 10.03
CA THR A 154 -8.04 -13.90 11.46
C THR A 154 -9.41 -13.95 12.11
N LYS A 155 -9.47 -14.33 13.40
CA LYS A 155 -10.70 -14.42 14.20
C LYS A 155 -10.36 -14.49 15.68
N ASP A 156 -9.55 -13.58 16.17
CA ASP A 156 -9.02 -13.70 17.53
C ASP A 156 -9.44 -12.55 18.47
N GLY A 157 -10.13 -11.52 17.93
CA GLY A 157 -10.58 -10.37 18.72
C GLY A 157 -9.46 -9.39 19.05
N THR A 158 -8.33 -9.46 18.34
CA THR A 158 -7.29 -8.45 18.33
C THR A 158 -7.41 -7.58 17.07
N PRO A 159 -7.05 -6.30 17.12
CA PRO A 159 -7.03 -5.48 15.92
C PRO A 159 -6.01 -5.98 14.90
N ASP A 160 -6.47 -6.34 13.71
CA ASP A 160 -5.64 -6.70 12.56
C ASP A 160 -5.80 -5.66 11.45
N LEU A 161 -4.69 -5.09 10.98
CA LEU A 161 -4.69 -3.91 10.11
C LEU A 161 -3.58 -3.95 9.08
N ALA A 162 -3.69 -3.03 8.12
CA ALA A 162 -2.65 -2.73 7.13
C ALA A 162 -2.07 -4.00 6.45
N PRO A 163 -2.90 -4.78 5.76
CA PRO A 163 -2.41 -5.95 5.03
C PRO A 163 -1.48 -5.52 3.89
N ALA A 164 -0.46 -6.33 3.64
CA ALA A 164 0.44 -6.23 2.50
C ALA A 164 0.56 -7.59 1.83
N THR A 165 0.28 -7.65 0.54
CA THR A 165 0.19 -8.89 -0.24
C THR A 165 1.35 -8.99 -1.21
N ALA A 166 1.92 -10.18 -1.37
CA ALA A 166 2.88 -10.48 -2.41
C ALA A 166 2.57 -11.81 -3.08
N VAL A 167 2.83 -11.91 -4.39
CA VAL A 167 2.57 -13.08 -5.23
C VAL A 167 3.84 -13.48 -5.96
N GLY A 168 4.14 -14.78 -5.96
CA GLY A 168 5.24 -15.39 -6.70
C GLY A 168 4.85 -15.90 -8.08
N GLY A 169 5.84 -16.40 -8.83
CA GLY A 169 5.67 -16.86 -10.21
C GLY A 169 4.81 -18.11 -10.37
N ASP A 170 4.75 -18.97 -9.37
CA ASP A 170 4.12 -20.30 -9.43
C ASP A 170 2.74 -20.37 -8.78
N GLY A 171 2.08 -19.22 -8.60
CA GLY A 171 0.75 -19.14 -7.96
C GLY A 171 0.82 -19.20 -6.43
N GLU A 172 1.98 -18.93 -5.87
CA GLU A 172 2.17 -18.76 -4.43
C GLU A 172 1.81 -17.33 -4.04
N ALA A 173 1.24 -17.16 -2.85
CA ALA A 173 0.96 -15.85 -2.31
C ALA A 173 1.23 -15.81 -0.80
N ILE A 174 1.50 -14.63 -0.31
CA ILE A 174 1.66 -14.36 1.12
C ILE A 174 0.94 -13.06 1.45
N VAL A 175 0.31 -13.02 2.61
CA VAL A 175 -0.24 -11.81 3.19
C VAL A 175 0.47 -11.57 4.51
N PHE A 176 1.03 -10.39 4.67
CA PHE A 176 1.50 -9.86 5.94
C PHE A 176 0.47 -8.86 6.46
N TRP A 177 0.37 -8.73 7.77
CA TRP A 177 -0.46 -7.70 8.38
C TRP A 177 0.07 -7.28 9.73
N ARG A 178 -0.31 -6.09 10.12
CA ARG A 178 -0.04 -5.56 11.45
C ARG A 178 -1.11 -6.06 12.42
N SER A 179 -0.69 -6.61 13.55
CA SER A 179 -1.57 -6.99 14.65
C SER A 179 -1.11 -6.36 15.96
N VAL A 180 -2.00 -6.19 16.91
CA VAL A 180 -1.62 -5.65 18.23
C VAL A 180 -0.99 -6.75 19.07
N TYR A 181 0.21 -6.48 19.56
CA TYR A 181 0.87 -7.42 20.45
C TYR A 181 0.26 -7.39 21.86
N THR A 182 -0.35 -8.48 22.25
CA THR A 182 -0.89 -8.69 23.61
C THR A 182 -0.14 -9.83 24.28
N PRO A 183 0.91 -9.55 25.10
CA PRO A 183 1.68 -10.60 25.77
C PRO A 183 0.90 -11.38 26.85
N ASP A 184 -0.19 -10.80 27.31
CA ASP A 184 -1.09 -11.45 28.28
C ASP A 184 -2.53 -11.42 27.75
N PRO A 185 -3.29 -12.51 27.87
CA PRO A 185 -4.73 -12.47 27.60
C PRO A 185 -5.36 -11.64 28.71
N VAL A 186 -5.41 -10.25 28.48
CA VAL A 186 -5.57 -9.42 29.45
C VAL A 186 -6.56 -8.60 29.76
N SER A 187 -6.67 -8.14 30.77
CA SER A 187 -7.34 -6.94 31.30
C SER A 187 -8.31 -6.31 30.30
N THR A 188 -9.52 -6.76 30.35
CA THR A 188 -10.70 -6.26 29.67
C THR A 188 -11.05 -4.78 29.98
N SER A 189 -10.13 -4.00 30.52
CA SER A 189 -10.33 -2.56 30.68
C SER A 189 -9.92 -1.85 29.40
N GLY A 190 -10.91 -1.39 28.64
CA GLY A 190 -10.82 -0.85 27.29
C GLY A 190 -9.82 0.28 27.03
N SER A 191 -9.27 0.92 28.05
CA SER A 191 -8.27 1.97 27.90
C SER A 191 -6.88 1.47 27.51
N ASN A 192 -6.55 0.22 27.78
CA ASN A 192 -5.21 -0.30 27.55
C ASN A 192 -5.02 -0.80 26.11
N ASN A 193 -6.09 -1.20 25.41
CA ASN A 193 -5.98 -1.72 24.06
C ASN A 193 -5.65 -0.64 23.03
N LEU A 194 -6.23 0.55 23.16
CA LEU A 194 -5.91 1.65 22.25
C LEU A 194 -4.46 2.12 22.45
N LEU A 195 -3.97 2.20 23.67
CA LEU A 195 -2.59 2.57 23.97
C LEU A 195 -1.62 1.48 23.48
N ASN A 196 -1.94 0.21 23.68
CA ASN A 196 -1.14 -0.90 23.17
C ASN A 196 -1.11 -0.89 21.63
N PHE A 197 -2.23 -0.60 20.99
CA PHE A 197 -2.32 -0.42 19.54
C PHE A 197 -1.38 0.65 19.00
N MET A 198 -1.15 1.72 19.73
CA MET A 198 -0.25 2.80 19.34
C MET A 198 1.23 2.52 19.65
N THR A 199 1.53 1.53 20.48
CA THR A 199 2.89 1.36 21.02
C THR A 199 3.46 -0.05 20.92
N ARG A 200 2.63 -1.06 20.60
CA ARG A 200 3.04 -2.47 20.62
C ARG A 200 2.39 -3.25 19.49
N ASP A 201 3.04 -3.24 18.35
CA ASP A 201 2.59 -4.04 17.21
C ASP A 201 3.45 -5.28 17.01
N CYS A 202 2.86 -6.29 16.41
CA CYS A 202 3.58 -7.38 15.78
C CYS A 202 3.19 -7.45 14.30
N ILE A 203 4.02 -8.10 13.51
CA ILE A 203 3.71 -8.44 12.13
C ILE A 203 3.39 -9.93 12.08
N MET A 204 2.22 -10.24 11.55
CA MET A 204 1.75 -11.59 11.31
C MET A 204 1.79 -11.89 9.80
N TYR A 205 1.75 -13.16 9.44
CA TYR A 205 1.65 -13.56 8.03
C TYR A 205 0.93 -14.90 7.87
N SER A 206 0.42 -15.12 6.65
CA SER A 206 -0.14 -16.39 6.18
C SER A 206 0.28 -16.62 4.73
N CYS A 207 0.67 -17.87 4.42
CA CYS A 207 1.07 -18.28 3.08
C CYS A 207 -0.06 -19.06 2.41
N TYR A 208 -0.28 -18.81 1.12
CA TYR A 208 -1.19 -19.57 0.29
C TYR A 208 -0.46 -20.72 -0.40
N ASP A 209 -0.98 -21.92 -0.23
CA ASP A 209 -0.52 -23.13 -0.92
C ASP A 209 -1.42 -23.37 -2.14
N SER A 210 -0.89 -23.06 -3.33
CA SER A 210 -1.65 -23.20 -4.59
C SER A 210 -2.02 -24.65 -4.90
N THR A 211 -1.25 -25.63 -4.39
CA THR A 211 -1.56 -27.06 -4.61
C THR A 211 -2.73 -27.54 -3.77
N LYS A 212 -2.95 -26.94 -2.61
CA LYS A 212 -4.07 -27.24 -1.71
C LYS A 212 -5.24 -26.27 -1.88
N GLY A 213 -5.00 -25.10 -2.45
CA GLY A 213 -5.98 -24.03 -2.56
C GLY A 213 -6.36 -23.42 -1.20
N THR A 214 -5.41 -23.39 -0.24
CA THR A 214 -5.69 -22.95 1.13
C THR A 214 -4.60 -22.07 1.70
N TRP A 215 -5.00 -21.16 2.58
CA TRP A 215 -4.10 -20.35 3.40
C TRP A 215 -3.62 -21.14 4.63
N SER A 216 -2.38 -20.92 5.04
CA SER A 216 -1.86 -21.44 6.31
C SER A 216 -2.51 -20.75 7.50
N GLU A 217 -2.38 -21.33 8.68
CA GLU A 217 -2.66 -20.59 9.92
C GLU A 217 -1.71 -19.39 10.04
N ALA A 218 -2.20 -18.33 10.71
CA ALA A 218 -1.43 -17.13 11.00
C ALA A 218 -0.18 -17.45 11.83
N LYS A 219 0.96 -16.89 11.41
CA LYS A 219 2.24 -17.00 12.11
C LYS A 219 2.80 -15.63 12.43
N MET A 220 3.55 -15.51 13.50
CA MET A 220 4.22 -14.26 13.87
C MET A 220 5.55 -14.13 13.11
N LEU A 221 5.74 -13.03 12.39
CA LEU A 221 6.99 -12.66 11.73
C LEU A 221 7.88 -11.84 12.64
N TYR A 222 7.32 -10.80 13.24
CA TYR A 222 8.02 -9.86 14.10
C TYR A 222 7.21 -9.60 15.38
N ASN A 223 7.89 -9.69 16.50
CA ASN A 223 7.35 -9.39 17.81
C ASN A 223 7.82 -8.01 18.27
N GLY A 224 7.01 -6.99 18.02
CA GLY A 224 7.29 -5.60 18.36
C GLY A 224 6.87 -5.22 19.76
N ALA A 225 7.27 -5.99 20.80
CA ALA A 225 6.89 -5.71 22.19
C ALA A 225 7.17 -4.27 22.67
N THR A 226 7.95 -3.49 21.92
CA THR A 226 8.43 -2.16 22.30
C THR A 226 8.27 -1.09 21.21
N GLY A 227 7.51 -1.33 20.15
CA GLY A 227 7.37 -0.33 19.08
C GLY A 227 6.11 -0.49 18.25
N SER A 228 5.72 0.55 17.54
CA SER A 228 4.62 0.51 16.59
C SER A 228 5.13 0.42 15.14
N VAL A 229 4.42 -0.36 14.33
CA VAL A 229 4.63 -0.46 12.89
C VAL A 229 3.70 0.53 12.19
N LYS A 230 4.23 1.37 11.30
CA LYS A 230 3.42 2.37 10.59
C LYS A 230 3.00 1.89 9.20
N ALA A 231 3.91 1.86 8.29
CA ALA A 231 3.63 1.40 6.94
C ALA A 231 4.18 -0.01 6.75
N LEU A 232 3.45 -0.87 6.08
CA LEU A 232 3.84 -2.24 5.78
C LEU A 232 3.65 -2.49 4.29
N GLN A 233 4.68 -3.01 3.63
CA GLN A 233 4.67 -3.37 2.21
C GLN A 233 5.30 -4.75 2.03
N ALA A 234 4.99 -5.40 0.91
CA ALA A 234 5.47 -6.74 0.63
C ALA A 234 5.87 -6.91 -0.85
N ALA A 235 6.84 -7.78 -1.08
CA ALA A 235 7.20 -8.29 -2.41
C ALA A 235 7.63 -9.75 -2.30
N MET A 236 7.62 -10.47 -3.44
CA MET A 236 8.07 -11.86 -3.51
C MET A 236 8.98 -12.06 -4.72
N LEU A 237 10.12 -12.71 -4.49
CA LEU A 237 11.03 -13.12 -5.55
C LEU A 237 10.48 -14.32 -6.34
N PRO A 238 11.00 -14.58 -7.56
CA PRO A 238 10.55 -15.73 -8.36
C PRO A 238 10.76 -17.10 -7.71
N ASP A 239 11.67 -17.22 -6.74
CA ASP A 239 11.91 -18.44 -5.99
C ASP A 239 10.94 -18.67 -4.83
N GLY A 240 9.93 -17.81 -4.67
CA GLY A 240 8.96 -17.88 -3.59
C GLY A 240 9.40 -17.22 -2.28
N THR A 241 10.63 -16.69 -2.21
CA THR A 241 11.07 -15.91 -1.05
C THR A 241 10.32 -14.58 -1.01
N ALA A 242 9.64 -14.30 0.10
CA ALA A 242 8.91 -13.05 0.31
C ALA A 242 9.63 -12.12 1.29
N MET A 243 9.37 -10.82 1.18
CA MET A 243 9.87 -9.82 2.11
C MET A 243 8.71 -8.94 2.58
N ALA A 244 8.65 -8.70 3.89
CA ALA A 244 7.91 -7.60 4.49
C ALA A 244 8.88 -6.45 4.78
N VAL A 245 8.55 -5.22 4.38
CA VAL A 245 9.26 -4.01 4.76
C VAL A 245 8.32 -3.08 5.50
N TYR A 246 8.79 -2.41 6.54
CA TYR A 246 7.95 -1.60 7.40
C TYR A 246 8.72 -0.46 8.06
N SER A 247 7.99 0.60 8.40
CA SER A 247 8.50 1.69 9.23
C SER A 247 8.19 1.39 10.69
N LEU A 248 9.23 1.42 11.54
CA LEU A 248 9.19 1.02 12.93
C LEU A 248 9.54 2.18 13.86
N ASP A 249 8.65 2.53 14.79
CA ASP A 249 8.96 3.39 15.93
C ASP A 249 9.76 2.59 16.96
N ARG A 250 11.09 2.75 16.95
CA ARG A 250 11.98 2.03 17.86
C ARG A 250 11.84 2.42 19.31
N SER A 251 11.48 3.67 19.57
CA SER A 251 11.39 4.18 20.94
C SER A 251 10.07 3.78 21.62
N GLY A 252 9.04 3.46 20.84
CA GLY A 252 7.69 3.25 21.36
C GLY A 252 7.07 4.51 21.98
N THR A 253 7.65 5.68 21.69
CA THR A 253 7.19 6.96 22.26
C THR A 253 6.19 7.68 21.37
N GLY A 254 6.00 7.20 20.14
CA GLY A 254 5.22 7.90 19.11
C GLY A 254 5.92 9.17 18.56
N ASN A 255 7.22 9.34 18.89
CA ASN A 255 7.99 10.44 18.35
C ASN A 255 8.38 10.15 16.91
N THR A 256 7.95 11.00 15.99
CA THR A 256 8.16 10.81 14.54
C THR A 256 9.64 10.84 14.13
N SER A 257 10.55 11.40 14.94
CA SER A 257 11.98 11.42 14.64
C SER A 257 12.71 10.08 14.87
N ASP A 258 12.01 9.07 15.39
CA ASP A 258 12.60 7.78 15.75
C ASP A 258 12.11 6.63 14.84
N TYR A 259 11.46 6.95 13.72
CA TYR A 259 11.05 5.93 12.75
C TYR A 259 12.23 5.47 11.90
N GLU A 260 12.38 4.15 11.86
CA GLU A 260 13.41 3.46 11.10
C GLU A 260 12.77 2.49 10.11
N ILE A 261 13.43 2.25 9.01
CA ILE A 261 13.02 1.20 8.06
C ILE A 261 13.58 -0.15 8.50
N ALA A 262 12.69 -1.11 8.65
CA ALA A 262 13.02 -2.49 8.94
C ALA A 262 12.44 -3.44 7.90
N TYR A 263 13.03 -4.62 7.77
CA TYR A 263 12.54 -5.66 6.88
C TYR A 263 12.77 -7.06 7.48
N CYS A 264 12.01 -8.03 6.98
CA CYS A 264 12.18 -9.43 7.30
C CYS A 264 11.78 -10.28 6.09
N THR A 265 12.54 -11.33 5.80
CA THR A 265 12.23 -12.29 4.73
C THR A 265 11.47 -13.48 5.27
N VAL A 266 10.69 -14.13 4.39
CA VAL A 266 10.07 -15.44 4.60
C VAL A 266 10.49 -16.32 3.43
N ALA A 267 11.15 -17.44 3.70
CA ALA A 267 11.54 -18.38 2.66
C ALA A 267 10.31 -19.05 2.02
N ALA A 268 10.47 -19.64 0.84
CA ALA A 268 9.39 -20.31 0.11
C ALA A 268 8.69 -21.43 0.91
N ASP A 269 9.40 -22.06 1.85
CA ASP A 269 8.81 -23.06 2.76
C ASP A 269 7.99 -22.46 3.92
N GLY A 270 7.86 -21.13 3.96
CA GLY A 270 7.19 -20.40 5.00
C GLY A 270 8.01 -20.23 6.29
N THR A 271 9.33 -20.40 6.24
CA THR A 271 10.23 -20.18 7.38
C THR A 271 10.61 -18.70 7.45
N PRO A 272 10.36 -17.99 8.56
CA PRO A 272 10.72 -16.59 8.70
C PRO A 272 12.22 -16.42 8.96
N GLY A 273 12.81 -15.39 8.34
CA GLY A 273 14.16 -14.92 8.63
C GLY A 273 14.23 -14.07 9.90
N THR A 274 15.37 -13.41 10.09
CA THR A 274 15.54 -12.46 11.19
C THR A 274 15.19 -11.05 10.72
N ALA A 275 14.46 -10.30 11.54
CA ALA A 275 14.17 -8.88 11.27
C ALA A 275 15.47 -8.06 11.31
N MET A 276 15.67 -7.24 10.30
CA MET A 276 16.85 -6.40 10.10
C MET A 276 16.43 -4.93 10.00
N LEU A 277 17.28 -4.04 10.47
CA LEU A 277 17.11 -2.60 10.25
C LEU A 277 17.84 -2.19 8.97
N ALA A 278 17.14 -1.54 8.06
CA ALA A 278 17.74 -0.89 6.89
C ALA A 278 18.34 0.46 7.26
N THR A 279 17.73 1.16 8.22
CA THR A 279 18.22 2.44 8.75
C THR A 279 18.43 2.36 10.25
N CYS A 280 19.28 3.23 10.80
CA CYS A 280 19.51 3.38 12.22
C CYS A 280 20.20 4.72 12.45
N ASP A 281 19.50 5.81 12.19
CA ASP A 281 20.05 7.15 12.30
C ASP A 281 19.06 8.10 13.02
N SER A 282 19.14 9.40 12.82
CA SER A 282 18.29 10.41 13.46
C SER A 282 17.31 11.05 12.48
N ASN A 283 17.16 10.49 11.26
CA ASN A 283 16.22 11.00 10.31
C ASN A 283 14.82 10.42 10.60
N LEU A 284 13.79 11.06 10.07
CA LEU A 284 12.48 10.44 9.96
C LEU A 284 12.47 9.59 8.69
N ASP A 285 12.43 8.27 8.83
CA ASP A 285 12.37 7.31 7.74
C ASP A 285 10.98 6.67 7.68
N GLU A 286 10.23 6.96 6.63
CA GLU A 286 8.83 6.55 6.52
C GLU A 286 8.42 6.12 5.11
N ASN A 287 7.19 5.64 4.97
CA ASN A 287 6.57 5.23 3.70
C ASN A 287 7.43 4.28 2.86
N PRO A 288 7.94 3.15 3.44
CA PRO A 288 8.73 2.21 2.67
C PRO A 288 7.91 1.60 1.53
N GLN A 289 8.59 1.36 0.42
CA GLN A 289 8.12 0.58 -0.71
C GLN A 289 9.11 -0.54 -0.97
N VAL A 290 8.64 -1.66 -1.50
CA VAL A 290 9.50 -2.78 -1.88
C VAL A 290 9.04 -3.39 -3.20
N VAL A 291 9.99 -3.80 -4.02
CA VAL A 291 9.72 -4.50 -5.27
C VAL A 291 10.77 -5.61 -5.47
N ALA A 292 10.35 -6.71 -6.08
CA ALA A 292 11.25 -7.72 -6.60
C ALA A 292 11.82 -7.25 -7.95
N ALA A 293 13.14 -7.24 -8.09
CA ALA A 293 13.82 -6.78 -9.29
C ALA A 293 14.89 -7.80 -9.71
N ASN A 294 15.08 -7.97 -11.01
CA ASN A 294 16.14 -8.77 -11.59
C ASN A 294 17.19 -7.86 -12.22
N PHE A 295 18.42 -7.92 -11.72
CA PHE A 295 19.53 -7.12 -12.22
C PHE A 295 20.39 -7.83 -13.27
N GLY A 296 19.86 -8.90 -13.88
CA GLY A 296 20.51 -9.67 -14.91
C GLY A 296 21.29 -10.88 -14.37
N GLY A 297 21.45 -11.90 -15.22
CA GLY A 297 22.21 -13.11 -14.84
C GLY A 297 21.57 -14.00 -13.77
N GLY A 298 20.29 -13.80 -13.45
CA GLY A 298 19.60 -14.53 -12.38
C GLY A 298 19.83 -13.93 -10.99
N ASP A 299 20.28 -12.68 -10.90
CA ASP A 299 20.45 -11.95 -9.65
C ASP A 299 19.13 -11.26 -9.26
N ASP A 300 18.21 -12.04 -8.72
CA ASP A 300 16.95 -11.55 -8.20
C ASP A 300 17.15 -10.93 -6.81
N ARG A 301 16.65 -9.69 -6.63
CA ARG A 301 16.79 -8.94 -5.38
C ARG A 301 15.52 -8.20 -5.05
N PHE A 302 15.36 -7.88 -3.78
CA PHE A 302 14.44 -6.85 -3.33
C PHE A 302 15.09 -5.48 -3.46
N VAL A 303 14.35 -4.50 -3.96
CA VAL A 303 14.70 -3.09 -3.87
C VAL A 303 13.74 -2.45 -2.90
N ILE A 304 14.28 -1.90 -1.83
CA ILE A 304 13.55 -1.13 -0.83
C ILE A 304 13.80 0.35 -1.12
N GLY A 305 12.75 1.14 -1.14
CA GLY A 305 12.82 2.60 -1.17
C GLY A 305 12.04 3.18 0.02
N TRP A 306 12.46 4.32 0.51
CA TRP A 306 11.75 5.02 1.58
C TRP A 306 11.96 6.51 1.50
N HIS A 307 11.05 7.24 2.11
CA HIS A 307 11.13 8.68 2.28
C HIS A 307 11.94 8.99 3.54
N SER A 308 13.01 9.73 3.38
CA SER A 308 13.89 10.16 4.48
C SER A 308 13.82 11.66 4.63
N VAL A 309 13.51 12.14 5.82
CA VAL A 309 13.42 13.57 6.15
C VAL A 309 14.49 13.94 7.14
N ARG A 310 15.32 14.91 6.76
CA ARG A 310 16.41 15.43 7.59
C ARG A 310 16.49 16.94 7.48
N ASP A 311 16.52 17.62 8.62
CA ASP A 311 16.72 19.08 8.70
C ASP A 311 15.80 19.90 7.77
N GLY A 312 14.56 19.41 7.55
CA GLY A 312 13.58 20.02 6.66
C GLY A 312 13.80 19.75 5.17
N SER A 313 14.78 18.93 4.79
CA SER A 313 14.93 18.38 3.44
C SER A 313 14.38 16.96 3.39
N SER A 314 13.84 16.61 2.24
CA SER A 314 13.19 15.33 1.98
C SER A 314 13.86 14.65 0.79
N ASP A 315 14.10 13.35 0.89
CA ASP A 315 14.77 12.55 -0.14
C ASP A 315 14.20 11.13 -0.20
N ILE A 316 14.28 10.49 -1.37
CA ILE A 316 13.98 9.07 -1.51
C ILE A 316 15.29 8.30 -1.43
N GLN A 317 15.40 7.44 -0.43
CA GLN A 317 16.55 6.55 -0.24
C GLN A 317 16.25 5.17 -0.84
N LEU A 318 17.30 4.48 -1.31
CA LEU A 318 17.18 3.15 -1.90
C LEU A 318 18.20 2.17 -1.32
N LEU A 319 17.79 0.92 -1.20
CA LEU A 319 18.61 -0.21 -0.77
C LEU A 319 18.24 -1.47 -1.56
N ALA A 320 19.23 -2.24 -2.00
CA ALA A 320 18.99 -3.58 -2.54
C ALA A 320 19.35 -4.65 -1.50
N VAL A 321 18.51 -5.68 -1.41
CA VAL A 321 18.64 -6.80 -0.47
C VAL A 321 18.48 -8.11 -1.24
N ASP A 322 19.34 -9.10 -1.02
CA ASP A 322 19.20 -10.44 -1.62
C ASP A 322 18.11 -11.28 -0.94
N GLY A 323 17.78 -12.44 -1.51
CA GLY A 323 16.78 -13.36 -0.95
C GLY A 323 17.16 -13.89 0.44
N GLY A 324 18.42 -13.88 0.82
CA GLY A 324 18.90 -14.23 2.16
C GLY A 324 18.79 -13.12 3.18
N GLY A 325 18.32 -11.92 2.78
CA GLY A 325 18.21 -10.76 3.64
C GLY A 325 19.51 -9.94 3.77
N THR A 326 20.51 -10.17 2.92
CA THR A 326 21.79 -9.44 2.97
C THR A 326 21.72 -8.16 2.15
N MET A 327 22.10 -7.03 2.77
CA MET A 327 22.15 -5.74 2.11
C MET A 327 23.28 -5.64 1.09
N SER A 328 23.02 -5.02 -0.05
CA SER A 328 24.02 -4.71 -1.06
C SER A 328 24.68 -3.36 -0.80
N ASN A 329 26.00 -3.34 -0.67
CA ASN A 329 26.77 -2.10 -0.47
C ASN A 329 27.00 -1.29 -1.76
N SER A 330 26.56 -1.78 -2.92
CA SER A 330 26.82 -1.17 -4.23
C SER A 330 25.64 -0.40 -4.82
N PHE A 331 24.52 -0.33 -4.10
CA PHE A 331 23.32 0.40 -4.56
C PHE A 331 23.44 1.90 -4.25
N PRO A 332 22.95 2.81 -5.12
CA PRO A 332 22.99 4.23 -4.81
C PRO A 332 22.08 4.51 -3.61
N GLY A 333 22.65 5.12 -2.59
CA GLY A 333 21.92 5.37 -1.34
C GLY A 333 20.84 6.44 -1.43
N SER A 334 20.80 7.28 -2.47
CA SER A 334 19.90 8.43 -2.52
C SER A 334 19.50 8.80 -3.94
N LEU A 335 18.25 9.20 -4.10
CA LEU A 335 17.68 9.78 -5.31
C LEU A 335 17.49 11.31 -5.21
N SER A 336 18.31 12.00 -4.43
CA SER A 336 18.23 13.46 -4.26
C SER A 336 18.15 14.25 -5.56
N ALA A 337 18.63 13.68 -6.66
CA ALA A 337 18.49 14.26 -8.00
C ALA A 337 17.02 14.30 -8.50
N LEU A 338 16.12 13.50 -7.95
CA LEU A 338 14.70 13.51 -8.32
C LEU A 338 13.94 14.67 -7.68
N THR A 339 14.37 15.10 -6.49
CA THR A 339 13.66 16.08 -5.68
C THR A 339 14.22 17.50 -5.82
N SER A 340 15.32 17.69 -6.55
CA SER A 340 16.11 18.95 -6.59
C SER A 340 15.53 20.05 -7.49
N SER A 341 14.38 19.86 -8.13
CA SER A 341 13.83 20.86 -9.06
C SER A 341 13.01 21.99 -8.43
N GLY A 342 13.01 22.11 -7.11
CA GLY A 342 12.33 23.22 -6.39
C GLY A 342 10.82 23.00 -6.18
N SER A 343 10.26 21.91 -6.65
CA SER A 343 8.90 21.48 -6.33
C SER A 343 8.97 20.52 -5.14
N ALA A 344 8.19 20.77 -4.11
CA ALA A 344 8.15 19.87 -2.97
C ALA A 344 7.55 18.52 -3.40
N VAL A 345 8.18 17.41 -3.02
CA VAL A 345 7.53 16.10 -3.06
C VAL A 345 6.40 16.13 -2.04
N VAL A 346 5.18 15.97 -2.49
CA VAL A 346 4.02 16.02 -1.60
C VAL A 346 3.96 14.75 -0.78
N GLY A 347 4.04 14.89 0.52
CA GLY A 347 3.73 13.81 1.47
C GLY A 347 4.60 12.56 1.38
N GLY A 348 5.67 12.56 0.62
CA GLY A 348 6.55 11.41 0.47
C GLY A 348 5.93 10.25 -0.33
N ASP A 349 4.87 10.49 -1.08
CA ASP A 349 4.21 9.44 -1.87
C ASP A 349 5.00 9.14 -3.14
N PHE A 350 5.51 7.93 -3.23
CA PHE A 350 6.15 7.36 -4.41
C PHE A 350 5.80 5.87 -4.52
N ARG A 351 5.94 5.31 -5.73
CA ARG A 351 5.75 3.89 -5.98
C ARG A 351 6.84 3.37 -6.92
N PHE A 352 7.23 2.13 -6.73
CA PHE A 352 7.87 1.37 -7.78
C PHE A 352 6.78 0.85 -8.72
N ALA A 353 6.85 1.25 -9.97
CA ALA A 353 5.98 0.66 -10.96
C ALA A 353 6.42 -0.78 -11.20
N SER A 354 5.54 -1.73 -10.91
CA SER A 354 5.81 -3.14 -11.10
C SER A 354 6.04 -3.45 -12.58
N LEU A 355 6.92 -4.42 -12.82
CA LEU A 355 7.27 -4.87 -14.16
C LEU A 355 6.44 -6.10 -14.48
N SER A 356 5.56 -6.01 -15.48
CA SER A 356 4.75 -7.14 -15.90
C SER A 356 5.58 -8.23 -16.59
N GLY A 357 5.38 -9.48 -16.20
CA GLY A 357 5.79 -10.69 -16.94
C GLY A 357 7.26 -10.73 -17.38
N ASP A 358 7.50 -10.78 -18.68
CA ASP A 358 8.82 -10.91 -19.30
C ASP A 358 9.80 -9.74 -19.05
N HIS A 359 9.33 -8.66 -18.42
CA HIS A 359 10.16 -7.48 -18.12
C HIS A 359 11.04 -7.65 -16.88
N ARG A 360 10.85 -8.71 -16.09
CA ARG A 360 11.77 -9.09 -15.00
C ARG A 360 13.21 -9.31 -15.47
N SER A 361 13.43 -9.47 -16.78
CA SER A 361 14.78 -9.58 -17.38
C SER A 361 15.43 -8.23 -17.70
N ARG A 362 14.78 -7.11 -17.42
CA ARG A 362 15.33 -5.77 -17.66
C ARG A 362 16.08 -5.28 -16.44
N ASN A 363 17.24 -4.70 -16.68
CA ASN A 363 18.08 -4.09 -15.65
C ASN A 363 17.59 -2.70 -15.29
N ASP A 364 16.29 -2.42 -15.36
CA ASP A 364 15.71 -1.13 -15.03
C ASP A 364 14.49 -1.25 -14.10
N LEU A 365 14.36 -0.27 -13.24
CA LEU A 365 13.27 -0.10 -12.31
C LEU A 365 12.66 1.29 -12.52
N THR A 366 11.34 1.37 -12.62
CA THR A 366 10.65 2.65 -12.77
C THR A 366 10.12 3.12 -11.43
N ILE A 367 10.43 4.36 -11.08
CA ILE A 367 9.95 5.02 -9.86
C ILE A 367 8.97 6.10 -10.30
N VAL A 368 7.80 6.13 -9.69
CA VAL A 368 6.74 7.11 -9.94
C VAL A 368 6.48 7.88 -8.66
N TRP A 369 6.33 9.21 -8.77
CA TRP A 369 6.01 10.06 -7.62
C TRP A 369 5.10 11.21 -8.02
N ASN A 370 4.47 11.80 -7.02
CA ASN A 370 3.59 12.95 -7.19
C ASN A 370 4.29 14.23 -6.73
N GLU A 371 4.25 15.27 -7.53
CA GLU A 371 4.71 16.62 -7.19
C GLU A 371 3.53 17.58 -7.14
N THR A 372 3.60 18.58 -6.28
CA THR A 372 2.60 19.65 -6.20
C THR A 372 3.09 20.88 -6.92
N VAL A 373 2.23 21.48 -7.71
CA VAL A 373 2.43 22.83 -8.25
C VAL A 373 1.70 23.82 -7.36
N ASN A 374 2.40 24.86 -6.95
CA ASN A 374 1.82 25.93 -6.17
C ASN A 374 1.51 27.14 -7.07
N ASN A 375 0.40 27.80 -6.83
CA ASN A 375 0.04 29.04 -7.47
C ASN A 375 0.92 30.23 -6.98
N ALA A 376 0.74 31.40 -7.56
CA ALA A 376 1.50 32.61 -7.23
C ALA A 376 1.39 33.05 -5.77
N ASN A 377 0.38 32.58 -5.04
CA ASN A 377 0.16 32.87 -3.62
C ASN A 377 0.75 31.82 -2.68
N GLY A 378 1.38 30.79 -3.24
CA GLY A 378 1.96 29.67 -2.48
C GLY A 378 0.96 28.59 -2.05
N ALA A 379 -0.31 28.69 -2.45
CA ALA A 379 -1.29 27.65 -2.25
C ALA A 379 -1.16 26.58 -3.35
N VAL A 380 -1.50 25.35 -3.03
CA VAL A 380 -1.52 24.24 -3.98
C VAL A 380 -2.50 24.53 -5.11
N ASP A 381 -2.03 24.38 -6.34
CA ASP A 381 -2.81 24.57 -7.56
C ASP A 381 -3.27 23.23 -8.14
N HIS A 382 -2.32 22.35 -8.44
CA HIS A 382 -2.61 21.00 -8.95
C HIS A 382 -1.45 20.03 -8.66
N GLY A 383 -1.65 18.75 -8.95
CA GLY A 383 -0.65 17.70 -8.87
C GLY A 383 -0.05 17.36 -10.24
N ILE A 384 1.21 16.97 -10.26
CA ILE A 384 1.89 16.40 -11.43
C ILE A 384 2.45 15.03 -11.06
N LEU A 385 2.06 14.00 -11.79
CA LEU A 385 2.64 12.67 -11.67
C LEU A 385 3.87 12.55 -12.56
N LYS A 386 5.00 12.18 -11.99
CA LYS A 386 6.28 12.03 -12.67
C LYS A 386 6.85 10.63 -12.53
N ALA A 387 7.73 10.26 -13.45
CA ALA A 387 8.49 9.00 -13.37
C ALA A 387 9.94 9.17 -13.80
N ALA A 388 10.79 8.30 -13.25
CA ALA A 388 12.17 8.13 -13.72
C ALA A 388 12.55 6.65 -13.72
N LYS A 389 13.53 6.29 -14.55
CA LYS A 389 14.10 4.94 -14.58
C LYS A 389 15.41 4.88 -13.86
N LEU A 390 15.51 3.95 -12.93
CA LEU A 390 16.76 3.49 -12.37
C LEU A 390 17.25 2.30 -13.18
N ARG A 391 18.38 2.43 -13.85
CA ARG A 391 18.97 1.40 -14.68
C ARG A 391 20.28 0.92 -14.09
N TYR A 392 20.47 -0.39 -14.11
CA TYR A 392 21.73 -1.03 -13.73
C TYR A 392 22.48 -1.45 -15.00
N ASP A 393 23.71 -0.99 -15.16
CA ASP A 393 24.59 -1.38 -16.24
C ASP A 393 26.06 -1.44 -15.73
N THR A 394 26.74 -2.52 -16.02
CA THR A 394 28.17 -2.73 -15.72
C THR A 394 28.59 -2.30 -14.30
N ASN A 395 27.85 -2.75 -13.30
CA ASN A 395 28.03 -2.40 -11.87
C ASN A 395 27.77 -0.93 -11.50
N THR A 396 27.04 -0.21 -12.34
CA THR A 396 26.69 1.19 -12.09
C THR A 396 25.19 1.39 -12.20
N TYR A 397 24.62 2.10 -11.23
CA TYR A 397 23.24 2.54 -11.29
C TYR A 397 23.18 3.96 -11.89
N THR A 398 22.29 4.15 -12.83
CA THR A 398 22.04 5.47 -13.44
C THR A 398 20.57 5.81 -13.35
N LEU A 399 20.27 7.06 -13.00
CA LEU A 399 18.92 7.59 -12.97
C LEU A 399 18.66 8.40 -14.22
N SER A 400 17.54 8.14 -14.92
CA SER A 400 17.10 8.97 -16.05
C SER A 400 16.62 10.34 -15.58
N ALA A 401 16.59 11.32 -16.49
CA ALA A 401 15.84 12.54 -16.25
C ALA A 401 14.37 12.20 -15.97
N PRO A 402 13.71 12.94 -15.03
CA PRO A 402 12.29 12.78 -14.78
C PRO A 402 11.44 13.05 -16.03
N LEU A 403 10.41 12.24 -16.22
CA LEU A 403 9.40 12.39 -17.25
C LEU A 403 8.06 12.69 -16.58
N GLU A 404 7.37 13.70 -17.07
CA GLU A 404 6.01 13.99 -16.65
C GLU A 404 5.06 12.98 -17.28
N LEU A 405 4.26 12.30 -16.45
CA LEU A 405 3.29 11.30 -16.87
C LEU A 405 1.92 11.91 -17.08
N ALA A 406 1.50 12.73 -16.14
CA ALA A 406 0.21 13.39 -16.15
C ALA A 406 0.25 14.67 -15.33
N GLU A 407 -0.32 15.73 -15.88
CA GLU A 407 -0.70 16.94 -15.18
C GLU A 407 -2.18 16.81 -14.83
N LEU A 408 -2.49 16.90 -13.53
CA LEU A 408 -3.87 16.81 -13.07
C LEU A 408 -4.59 18.14 -13.37
N PRO A 409 -5.92 18.11 -13.56
CA PRO A 409 -6.69 19.34 -13.72
C PRO A 409 -6.48 20.33 -12.57
N ASP A 410 -6.67 21.62 -12.84
CA ASP A 410 -6.63 22.65 -11.81
C ASP A 410 -7.43 22.22 -10.57
N ARG A 411 -6.84 22.45 -9.39
CA ARG A 411 -7.44 22.09 -8.10
C ARG A 411 -7.64 20.59 -7.88
N THR A 412 -6.87 19.78 -8.56
CA THR A 412 -6.90 18.33 -8.38
C THR A 412 -5.56 17.86 -7.85
N LEU A 413 -5.58 17.08 -6.78
CA LEU A 413 -4.42 16.41 -6.21
C LEU A 413 -4.56 14.90 -6.34
N ALA A 414 -3.46 14.22 -6.59
CA ALA A 414 -3.40 12.78 -6.45
C ALA A 414 -3.21 12.46 -4.95
N ASP A 415 -4.28 12.03 -4.29
CA ASP A 415 -4.18 11.64 -2.89
C ASP A 415 -3.42 10.32 -2.76
N HIS A 416 -3.74 9.38 -3.65
CA HIS A 416 -3.13 8.06 -3.71
C HIS A 416 -3.00 7.59 -5.15
N PHE A 417 -1.96 6.83 -5.44
CA PHE A 417 -1.80 6.21 -6.75
C PHE A 417 -1.05 4.89 -6.66
N ASP A 418 -1.18 4.08 -7.70
CA ASP A 418 -0.35 2.92 -7.97
C ASP A 418 0.02 2.89 -9.46
N ALA A 419 1.10 2.22 -9.83
CA ALA A 419 1.62 2.26 -11.18
C ALA A 419 2.25 0.93 -11.61
N TYR A 420 2.20 0.67 -12.93
CA TYR A 420 2.90 -0.46 -13.55
C TYR A 420 3.53 -0.06 -14.89
N VAL A 421 4.47 -0.87 -15.37
CA VAL A 421 5.08 -0.71 -16.69
C VAL A 421 4.53 -1.78 -17.63
N SER A 422 3.84 -1.34 -18.69
CA SER A 422 3.28 -2.24 -19.71
C SER A 422 4.37 -2.89 -20.58
N GLY A 423 3.96 -3.92 -21.34
CA GLY A 423 4.82 -4.62 -22.30
C GLY A 423 5.53 -3.71 -23.30
N ASP A 424 4.93 -2.60 -23.67
CA ASP A 424 5.48 -1.58 -24.55
C ASP A 424 6.42 -0.58 -23.87
N ASN A 425 6.78 -0.85 -22.61
CA ASN A 425 7.63 0.02 -21.81
C ASN A 425 6.97 1.39 -21.49
N GLN A 426 5.65 1.41 -21.41
CA GLN A 426 4.87 2.57 -21.02
C GLN A 426 4.53 2.48 -19.54
N VAL A 427 4.62 3.58 -18.83
CA VAL A 427 4.13 3.67 -17.45
C VAL A 427 2.65 3.99 -17.47
N GLN A 428 1.87 3.23 -16.73
CA GLN A 428 0.46 3.49 -16.50
C GLN A 428 0.22 3.62 -15.00
N ALA A 429 -0.67 4.51 -14.60
CA ALA A 429 -0.98 4.75 -13.21
C ALA A 429 -2.48 4.82 -12.96
N ALA A 430 -2.93 4.20 -11.87
CA ALA A 430 -4.25 4.42 -11.31
C ALA A 430 -4.14 5.46 -10.20
N ILE A 431 -4.94 6.52 -10.29
CA ILE A 431 -4.87 7.67 -9.40
C ILE A 431 -6.22 7.82 -8.70
N GLN A 432 -6.20 7.94 -7.39
CA GLN A 432 -7.31 8.44 -6.61
C GLN A 432 -7.07 9.92 -6.36
N ALA A 433 -7.95 10.76 -6.89
CA ALA A 433 -7.78 12.19 -6.84
C ALA A 433 -8.95 12.88 -6.13
N THR A 434 -8.64 13.92 -5.39
CA THR A 434 -9.63 14.83 -4.79
C THR A 434 -9.78 16.06 -5.67
N PHE A 435 -11.02 16.39 -6.01
CA PHE A 435 -11.38 17.58 -6.76
C PHE A 435 -11.89 18.65 -5.80
N TYR A 436 -11.25 19.82 -5.80
CA TYR A 436 -11.65 20.97 -5.00
C TYR A 436 -12.58 21.85 -5.83
N ASP A 437 -13.87 21.92 -5.49
CA ASP A 437 -14.85 22.80 -6.15
C ASP A 437 -14.75 24.22 -5.57
N ASP A 438 -14.94 25.24 -6.43
CA ASP A 438 -14.88 26.67 -6.07
C ASP A 438 -15.95 27.11 -5.06
N GLU A 439 -17.03 26.36 -4.97
CA GLU A 439 -18.18 26.73 -4.15
C GLU A 439 -18.05 26.33 -2.67
N ASP A 440 -17.00 25.59 -2.31
CA ASP A 440 -16.76 25.20 -0.91
C ASP A 440 -15.35 25.60 -0.41
N PRO A 441 -15.17 26.86 0.03
CA PRO A 441 -13.87 27.35 0.52
C PRO A 441 -13.47 26.80 1.89
N GLN A 442 -14.17 25.82 2.44
CA GLN A 442 -13.95 25.32 3.81
C GLN A 442 -13.17 23.99 3.88
N VAL A 443 -12.75 23.43 2.77
CA VAL A 443 -11.87 22.28 2.77
C VAL A 443 -10.43 22.77 2.64
N ILE A 444 -9.83 23.10 3.76
CA ILE A 444 -8.40 23.38 3.90
C ILE A 444 -7.76 22.18 4.58
#